data_a5f9d1ade42963be663b5dfad852b47b
#
_entry.id   a5f9d1ade42963be663b5dfad852b47b
#
_cell.length_a   1.000
_cell.length_b   1.000
_cell.length_c   1.000
_cell.angle_alpha   90.00
_cell.angle_beta   90.00
_cell.angle_gamma   90.00
#
_symmetry.space_group_name_H-M   'P 1'
#
loop_
_entity.id
_entity.type
_entity.pdbx_description
1 polymer ?
#
loop_
_entity_poly.entity_id
_entity_poly.type
_entity_poly.pdbx_seq_one_letter_code
_entity_poly.pdbx_strand_id
1 'polypeptide(L)'
;MRRALGPVTANGLAVLSLVIVLGTSWRWLSLTLVLVTLAANLALHGTRGLGRFIVSHTILAAGALAAYARRMPDEVDWAFCVAAALIMSFISMENRLGRLAEPAFRTRHLRTRARPLRRVLNDTTIYLADCALIVLVAAAAIVALPSWVLLVGALGVGILYAGLLVDSLYTKRHRDGGRGDLTRALEHYQPEFYLHWDGAPDATYQIFMWLPYLERLDRRFVIVLRDRRSFAPVAAATGRPVVLCPTIASIEAAIVPSLRCVFYVNNGVRNGHIVRFHELTHVQLLHGDSEKTASYNPVNAMFDELFVAGRAAIDRYARNGVDMPRDKFRIVGRPQVESVEVATTPIAGISNRTVLYAPTWTGLFTDTNHCSLPIGARILRELFARGATVILRAHPMTSSNSRAAAHLAELERILAEDRAVSGRRHVWGAAASAGQFVDWANRADAMIADISSVISDFLYSEKPFAVTDMNGDLVSAVPVTRGAYVIRGDASNVAEVVDNLLGADPLADVRRAVKTYYLGDFAAEGYAEAFLTAARQVIDAPRRHELSKPHDPASAPAVRC
;
A
#
# COMPACT_ATOMS: atom_id res chain seq x y z
N MET A 1 15.32 0.82 3.00
CA MET A 1 16.49 0.99 3.89
C MET A 1 16.12 1.36 5.32
N ARG A 2 15.36 2.41 5.64
CA ARG A 2 14.99 2.77 7.04
C ARG A 2 14.29 1.64 7.82
N ARG A 3 13.47 0.77 7.20
CA ARG A 3 12.79 -0.35 7.87
C ARG A 3 13.69 -1.54 8.24
N ALA A 4 14.78 -1.75 7.54
CA ALA A 4 15.74 -2.81 7.85
C ALA A 4 16.82 -2.36 8.85
N LEU A 5 17.17 -1.07 8.84
CA LEU A 5 18.15 -0.50 9.75
C LEU A 5 17.66 -0.44 11.20
N GLY A 6 16.35 -0.27 11.44
CA GLY A 6 15.81 -0.14 12.79
C GLY A 6 16.07 -1.32 13.71
N PRO A 7 15.76 -2.58 13.32
CA PRO A 7 16.09 -3.74 14.16
C PRO A 7 17.59 -3.96 14.32
N VAL A 8 18.38 -3.69 13.29
CA VAL A 8 19.85 -3.80 13.36
C VAL A 8 20.41 -2.77 14.35
N THR A 9 19.95 -1.53 14.27
CA THR A 9 20.38 -0.47 15.20
C THR A 9 19.96 -0.78 16.64
N ALA A 10 18.73 -1.23 16.85
CA ALA A 10 18.23 -1.61 18.17
C ALA A 10 19.03 -2.76 18.80
N ASN A 11 19.31 -3.80 18.03
CA ASN A 11 20.11 -4.93 18.48
C ASN A 11 21.57 -4.52 18.71
N GLY A 12 22.13 -3.66 17.85
CA GLY A 12 23.49 -3.13 18.03
C GLY A 12 23.64 -2.32 19.33
N LEU A 13 22.66 -1.45 19.64
CA LEU A 13 22.62 -0.72 20.89
C LEU A 13 22.47 -1.64 22.12
N ALA A 14 21.66 -2.69 22.00
CA ALA A 14 21.51 -3.69 23.06
C ALA A 14 22.81 -4.46 23.32
N VAL A 15 23.52 -4.88 22.25
CA VAL A 15 24.84 -5.53 22.37
C VAL A 15 25.87 -4.58 23.00
N LEU A 16 25.90 -3.32 22.56
CA LEU A 16 26.79 -2.32 23.17
C LEU A 16 26.50 -2.14 24.66
N SER A 17 25.22 -2.04 25.01
CA SER A 17 24.78 -1.99 26.42
C SER A 17 25.26 -3.20 27.20
N LEU A 18 25.12 -4.42 26.66
CA LEU A 18 25.60 -5.66 27.28
C LEU A 18 27.12 -5.64 27.51
N VAL A 19 27.89 -5.27 26.49
CA VAL A 19 29.37 -5.22 26.57
C VAL A 19 29.81 -4.25 27.66
N ILE A 20 29.18 -3.06 27.76
CA ILE A 20 29.52 -2.07 28.78
C ILE A 20 29.09 -2.56 30.16
N VAL A 21 27.90 -3.16 30.29
CA VAL A 21 27.42 -3.75 31.55
C VAL A 21 28.37 -4.85 32.06
N LEU A 22 28.88 -5.67 31.16
CA LEU A 22 29.77 -6.78 31.52
C LEU A 22 31.25 -6.39 31.65
N GLY A 23 31.69 -5.38 30.88
CA GLY A 23 33.11 -5.01 30.77
C GLY A 23 33.57 -3.86 31.67
N THR A 24 32.65 -3.12 32.26
CA THR A 24 33.00 -1.90 33.03
C THR A 24 32.29 -1.84 34.39
N SER A 25 32.86 -1.04 35.32
CA SER A 25 32.23 -0.73 36.59
C SER A 25 31.28 0.51 36.50
N TRP A 26 31.05 1.04 35.31
CA TRP A 26 30.30 2.27 35.07
C TRP A 26 28.79 2.01 35.08
N ARG A 27 28.25 1.87 36.27
CA ARG A 27 26.87 1.45 36.57
C ARG A 27 25.81 2.37 35.97
N TRP A 28 26.00 3.70 36.10
CA TRP A 28 25.07 4.70 35.60
C TRP A 28 25.05 4.77 34.07
N LEU A 29 26.22 4.56 33.43
CA LEU A 29 26.29 4.47 31.97
C LEU A 29 25.51 3.27 31.44
N SER A 30 25.57 2.14 32.16
CA SER A 30 24.79 0.93 31.81
C SER A 30 23.28 1.20 31.82
N LEU A 31 22.76 1.84 32.86
CA LEU A 31 21.34 2.21 32.94
C LEU A 31 20.95 3.18 31.83
N THR A 32 21.79 4.21 31.60
CA THR A 32 21.55 5.18 30.52
C THR A 32 21.43 4.49 29.17
N LEU A 33 22.30 3.52 28.86
CA LEU A 33 22.25 2.79 27.61
C LEU A 33 21.02 1.88 27.49
N VAL A 34 20.58 1.25 28.58
CA VAL A 34 19.31 0.50 28.62
C VAL A 34 18.16 1.44 28.27
N LEU A 35 18.07 2.59 28.95
CA LEU A 35 17.02 3.58 28.70
C LEU A 35 17.05 4.13 27.27
N VAL A 36 18.23 4.46 26.75
CA VAL A 36 18.41 4.95 25.37
C VAL A 36 17.98 3.88 24.37
N THR A 37 18.34 2.61 24.60
CA THR A 37 17.94 1.52 23.70
C THR A 37 16.44 1.30 23.70
N LEU A 38 15.78 1.31 24.88
CA LEU A 38 14.33 1.18 24.98
C LEU A 38 13.61 2.39 24.37
N ALA A 39 14.12 3.60 24.59
CA ALA A 39 13.59 4.82 23.97
C ALA A 39 13.77 4.80 22.44
N ALA A 40 14.90 4.35 21.93
CA ALA A 40 15.14 4.19 20.49
C ALA A 40 14.18 3.16 19.87
N ASN A 41 13.94 2.03 20.55
CA ASN A 41 12.95 1.04 20.12
C ASN A 41 11.55 1.65 20.02
N LEU A 42 11.17 2.43 21.03
CA LEU A 42 9.87 3.11 21.08
C LEU A 42 9.74 4.18 19.98
N ALA A 43 10.76 5.02 19.80
CA ALA A 43 10.77 6.10 18.82
C ALA A 43 10.78 5.58 17.37
N LEU A 44 11.56 4.53 17.09
CA LEU A 44 11.70 3.97 15.75
C LEU A 44 10.49 3.17 15.29
N HIS A 45 9.75 2.55 16.21
CA HIS A 45 8.75 1.56 15.84
C HIS A 45 7.42 1.63 16.61
N GLY A 46 7.32 2.44 17.64
CA GLY A 46 6.15 2.50 18.51
C GLY A 46 5.93 1.19 19.31
N THR A 47 4.81 1.13 20.01
CA THR A 47 4.48 0.02 20.94
C THR A 47 3.74 -1.14 20.29
N ARG A 48 3.51 -1.13 18.97
CA ARG A 48 2.66 -2.12 18.28
C ARG A 48 3.47 -3.33 17.82
N GLY A 49 3.03 -4.51 18.26
CA GLY A 49 3.56 -5.81 17.85
C GLY A 49 4.51 -6.42 18.88
N LEU A 50 3.96 -7.23 19.79
CA LEU A 50 4.73 -8.06 20.73
C LEU A 50 5.74 -8.94 19.98
N GLY A 51 6.94 -9.09 20.56
CA GLY A 51 8.02 -9.92 20.03
C GLY A 51 8.84 -9.29 18.91
N ARG A 52 8.54 -8.07 18.49
CA ARG A 52 9.31 -7.37 17.46
C ARG A 52 10.73 -7.05 17.91
N PHE A 53 10.93 -6.83 19.19
CA PHE A 53 12.22 -6.49 19.83
C PHE A 53 12.76 -7.60 20.72
N ILE A 54 12.27 -8.83 20.56
CA ILE A 54 12.63 -9.96 21.41
C ILE A 54 14.15 -10.12 21.57
N VAL A 55 14.93 -9.90 20.51
CA VAL A 55 16.40 -10.02 20.58
C VAL A 55 16.99 -8.91 21.46
N SER A 56 16.61 -7.64 21.25
CA SER A 56 17.12 -6.54 22.06
C SER A 56 16.64 -6.64 23.52
N HIS A 57 15.37 -7.01 23.76
CA HIS A 57 14.84 -7.22 25.12
C HIS A 57 15.58 -8.38 25.82
N THR A 58 15.81 -9.49 25.15
CA THR A 58 16.57 -10.62 25.71
C THR A 58 17.98 -10.21 26.08
N ILE A 59 18.68 -9.48 25.22
CA ILE A 59 20.05 -9.02 25.47
C ILE A 59 20.09 -8.04 26.66
N LEU A 60 19.18 -7.08 26.70
CA LEU A 60 19.11 -6.09 27.78
C LEU A 60 18.75 -6.74 29.12
N ALA A 61 17.77 -7.65 29.15
CA ALA A 61 17.38 -8.36 30.36
C ALA A 61 18.50 -9.26 30.88
N ALA A 62 19.13 -10.04 29.99
CA ALA A 62 20.26 -10.90 30.33
C ALA A 62 21.44 -10.10 30.88
N GLY A 63 21.76 -8.96 30.25
CA GLY A 63 22.82 -8.08 30.76
C GLY A 63 22.52 -7.48 32.12
N ALA A 64 21.29 -6.99 32.32
CA ALA A 64 20.85 -6.43 33.60
C ALA A 64 20.83 -7.48 34.73
N LEU A 65 20.34 -8.69 34.44
CA LEU A 65 20.36 -9.83 35.38
C LEU A 65 21.79 -10.24 35.73
N ALA A 66 22.68 -10.32 34.75
CA ALA A 66 24.10 -10.64 34.98
C ALA A 66 24.80 -9.57 35.84
N ALA A 67 24.48 -8.27 35.59
CA ALA A 67 24.99 -7.17 36.41
C ALA A 67 24.52 -7.25 37.87
N TYR A 68 23.26 -7.64 38.06
CA TYR A 68 22.69 -7.85 39.38
C TYR A 68 23.35 -9.06 40.08
N ALA A 69 23.49 -10.22 39.41
CA ALA A 69 24.09 -11.44 39.94
C ALA A 69 25.53 -11.24 40.42
N ARG A 70 26.35 -10.43 39.75
CA ARG A 70 27.72 -10.10 40.17
C ARG A 70 27.84 -9.44 41.54
N ARG A 71 26.74 -9.03 42.15
CA ARG A 71 26.71 -8.37 43.46
C ARG A 71 26.22 -9.27 44.55
N MET A 72 25.76 -10.45 44.19
CA MET A 72 25.29 -11.40 45.17
C MET A 72 26.47 -12.04 45.92
N PRO A 73 26.31 -12.36 47.19
CA PRO A 73 27.23 -13.27 47.89
C PRO A 73 27.18 -14.63 47.24
N ASP A 74 28.19 -15.45 47.51
CA ASP A 74 28.36 -16.83 46.91
C ASP A 74 27.20 -17.78 47.25
N GLU A 75 26.25 -17.38 48.10
CA GLU A 75 25.07 -18.17 48.44
C GLU A 75 23.96 -18.01 47.37
N VAL A 76 23.26 -19.14 47.10
CA VAL A 76 22.16 -19.17 46.12
C VAL A 76 20.95 -18.39 46.61
N ASP A 77 20.66 -17.27 45.97
CA ASP A 77 19.43 -16.48 46.21
C ASP A 77 18.29 -17.03 45.33
N TRP A 78 17.43 -17.82 45.95
CA TRP A 78 16.27 -18.42 45.24
C TRP A 78 15.27 -17.39 44.70
N ALA A 79 15.09 -16.27 45.37
CA ALA A 79 14.18 -15.22 44.87
C ALA A 79 14.71 -14.61 43.56
N PHE A 80 16.03 -14.38 43.48
CA PHE A 80 16.66 -13.96 42.23
C PHE A 80 16.56 -15.00 41.14
N CYS A 81 16.88 -16.28 41.44
CA CYS A 81 16.82 -17.35 40.45
C CYS A 81 15.42 -17.49 39.84
N VAL A 82 14.37 -17.46 40.67
CA VAL A 82 12.98 -17.51 40.21
C VAL A 82 12.63 -16.27 39.42
N ALA A 83 12.97 -15.07 39.88
CA ALA A 83 12.73 -13.82 39.16
C ALA A 83 13.38 -13.82 37.77
N ALA A 84 14.66 -14.23 37.68
CA ALA A 84 15.40 -14.30 36.42
C ALA A 84 14.77 -15.30 35.44
N ALA A 85 14.39 -16.48 35.93
CA ALA A 85 13.71 -17.49 35.13
C ALA A 85 12.36 -16.98 34.58
N LEU A 86 11.56 -16.29 35.41
CA LEU A 86 10.29 -15.69 34.99
C LEU A 86 10.50 -14.58 33.96
N ILE A 87 11.42 -13.63 34.17
CA ILE A 87 11.73 -12.53 33.25
C ILE A 87 12.12 -13.06 31.88
N MET A 88 13.08 -13.99 31.84
CA MET A 88 13.54 -14.58 30.58
C MET A 88 12.44 -15.38 29.88
N SER A 89 11.59 -16.08 30.66
CA SER A 89 10.44 -16.81 30.11
C SER A 89 9.42 -15.84 29.47
N PHE A 90 9.06 -14.75 30.12
CA PHE A 90 8.10 -13.77 29.58
C PHE A 90 8.60 -13.16 28.29
N ILE A 91 9.84 -12.67 28.25
CA ILE A 91 10.44 -12.11 27.02
C ILE A 91 10.45 -13.16 25.90
N SER A 92 10.81 -14.42 26.20
CA SER A 92 10.82 -15.49 25.19
C SER A 92 9.42 -15.83 24.65
N MET A 93 8.39 -15.60 25.46
CA MET A 93 6.99 -15.86 25.09
C MET A 93 6.33 -14.70 24.33
N GLU A 94 6.91 -13.49 24.30
CA GLU A 94 6.32 -12.31 23.64
C GLU A 94 5.79 -12.63 22.23
N ASN A 95 6.61 -13.25 21.37
CA ASN A 95 6.23 -13.58 20.00
C ASN A 95 5.07 -14.59 19.91
N ARG A 96 5.04 -15.56 20.82
CA ARG A 96 4.00 -16.61 20.83
C ARG A 96 2.69 -16.05 21.33
N LEU A 97 2.73 -15.25 22.40
CA LEU A 97 1.56 -14.60 22.96
C LEU A 97 1.01 -13.51 22.02
N GLY A 98 1.88 -12.74 21.38
CA GLY A 98 1.46 -11.77 20.36
C GLY A 98 0.63 -12.43 19.25
N ARG A 99 1.05 -13.61 18.76
CA ARG A 99 0.31 -14.37 17.75
C ARG A 99 -0.99 -14.98 18.29
N LEU A 100 -0.99 -15.45 19.53
CA LEU A 100 -2.20 -16.01 20.18
C LEU A 100 -3.21 -14.91 20.49
N ALA A 101 -2.73 -13.75 20.91
CA ALA A 101 -3.54 -12.59 21.25
C ALA A 101 -4.13 -11.87 20.02
N GLU A 102 -3.66 -12.20 18.82
CA GLU A 102 -4.16 -11.58 17.60
C GLU A 102 -5.65 -11.83 17.37
N PRO A 103 -6.47 -10.77 17.20
CA PRO A 103 -7.89 -10.94 16.91
C PRO A 103 -8.05 -11.58 15.52
N ALA A 104 -9.07 -12.44 15.38
CA ALA A 104 -9.43 -13.09 14.13
C ALA A 104 -9.77 -12.07 13.02
N PHE A 105 -10.30 -10.92 13.41
CA PHE A 105 -10.63 -9.78 12.55
C PHE A 105 -10.54 -8.46 13.35
N ARG A 106 -10.51 -7.33 12.65
CA ARG A 106 -10.68 -5.98 13.22
C ARG A 106 -11.68 -5.20 12.38
N THR A 107 -12.46 -4.34 13.02
CA THR A 107 -13.43 -3.48 12.34
C THR A 107 -13.24 -2.02 12.71
N ARG A 108 -13.56 -1.13 11.79
CA ARG A 108 -13.72 0.30 12.03
C ARG A 108 -14.97 0.76 11.28
N HIS A 109 -15.74 1.66 11.87
CA HIS A 109 -17.03 2.15 11.38
C HIS A 109 -18.09 1.04 11.18
N LEU A 110 -17.87 -0.14 11.77
CA LEU A 110 -18.82 -1.24 11.87
C LEU A 110 -18.95 -1.62 13.34
N ARG A 111 -20.18 -1.63 13.87
CA ARG A 111 -20.45 -1.96 15.29
C ARG A 111 -20.30 -3.46 15.52
N THR A 112 -19.28 -3.84 16.26
CA THR A 112 -19.07 -5.19 16.78
C THR A 112 -19.05 -5.15 18.31
N ARG A 113 -19.29 -6.27 18.97
CA ARG A 113 -19.22 -6.31 20.44
C ARG A 113 -17.83 -5.93 20.92
N ALA A 114 -17.78 -4.93 21.81
CA ALA A 114 -16.53 -4.50 22.43
C ALA A 114 -16.06 -5.55 23.45
N ARG A 115 -14.77 -5.87 23.45
CA ARG A 115 -14.12 -6.69 24.47
C ARG A 115 -13.40 -5.78 25.47
N PRO A 116 -13.98 -5.52 26.65
CA PRO A 116 -13.43 -4.54 27.58
C PRO A 116 -12.02 -4.93 28.07
N LEU A 117 -11.74 -6.21 28.30
CA LEU A 117 -10.46 -6.69 28.80
C LEU A 117 -9.28 -6.37 27.82
N ARG A 118 -9.52 -6.41 26.50
CA ARG A 118 -8.52 -6.02 25.49
C ARG A 118 -8.21 -4.52 25.41
N ARG A 119 -8.95 -3.68 26.07
CA ARG A 119 -8.59 -2.26 26.23
C ARG A 119 -7.40 -2.10 27.16
N VAL A 120 -7.30 -2.96 28.17
CA VAL A 120 -6.22 -2.94 29.19
C VAL A 120 -5.10 -3.90 28.79
N LEU A 121 -5.41 -5.14 28.47
CA LEU A 121 -4.45 -6.17 28.08
C LEU A 121 -4.20 -6.14 26.56
N ASN A 122 -3.44 -5.15 26.10
CA ASN A 122 -3.06 -5.00 24.69
C ASN A 122 -1.54 -5.08 24.51
N ASP A 123 -1.08 -5.16 23.25
CA ASP A 123 0.34 -5.26 22.91
C ASP A 123 1.18 -4.13 23.56
N THR A 124 0.62 -2.92 23.62
CA THR A 124 1.30 -1.75 24.23
C THR A 124 1.50 -1.92 25.72
N THR A 125 0.48 -2.40 26.45
CA THR A 125 0.54 -2.59 27.91
C THR A 125 1.60 -3.64 28.24
N ILE A 126 1.63 -4.77 27.54
CA ILE A 126 2.63 -5.82 27.76
C ILE A 126 4.04 -5.31 27.43
N TYR A 127 4.21 -4.65 26.28
CA TYR A 127 5.49 -4.07 25.88
C TYR A 127 6.03 -3.09 26.95
N LEU A 128 5.19 -2.20 27.45
CA LEU A 128 5.59 -1.24 28.49
C LEU A 128 5.90 -1.93 29.81
N ALA A 129 5.17 -3.00 30.16
CA ALA A 129 5.45 -3.79 31.36
C ALA A 129 6.81 -4.50 31.26
N ASP A 130 7.16 -5.08 30.11
CA ASP A 130 8.46 -5.70 29.86
C ASP A 130 9.59 -4.66 29.92
N CYS A 131 9.41 -3.49 29.30
CA CYS A 131 10.35 -2.38 29.40
C CYS A 131 10.56 -1.94 30.86
N ALA A 132 9.46 -1.78 31.62
CA ALA A 132 9.52 -1.40 33.03
C ALA A 132 10.26 -2.45 33.87
N LEU A 133 10.05 -3.72 33.58
CA LEU A 133 10.72 -4.83 34.26
C LEU A 133 12.22 -4.84 33.96
N ILE A 134 12.64 -4.65 32.71
CA ILE A 134 14.06 -4.52 32.33
C ILE A 134 14.71 -3.33 33.04
N VAL A 135 14.04 -2.20 33.10
CA VAL A 135 14.53 -0.99 33.81
C VAL A 135 14.63 -1.27 35.31
N LEU A 136 13.64 -1.95 35.91
CA LEU A 136 13.67 -2.32 37.33
C LEU A 136 14.90 -3.20 37.64
N VAL A 137 15.19 -4.21 36.82
CA VAL A 137 16.38 -5.06 37.01
C VAL A 137 17.68 -4.26 36.88
N ALA A 138 17.78 -3.40 35.90
CA ALA A 138 18.95 -2.54 35.69
C ALA A 138 19.15 -1.55 36.87
N ALA A 139 18.08 -0.94 37.33
CA ALA A 139 18.10 -0.04 38.50
C ALA A 139 18.47 -0.81 39.77
N ALA A 140 17.88 -1.96 40.02
CA ALA A 140 18.18 -2.82 41.16
C ALA A 140 19.65 -3.23 41.21
N ALA A 141 20.25 -3.48 40.05
CA ALA A 141 21.68 -3.75 39.93
C ALA A 141 22.57 -2.58 40.33
N ILE A 142 22.06 -1.33 40.27
CA ILE A 142 22.79 -0.09 40.68
C ILE A 142 22.61 0.21 42.16
N VAL A 143 21.35 0.23 42.61
CA VAL A 143 20.96 0.69 43.95
C VAL A 143 20.99 -0.45 44.97
N ALA A 144 21.34 -1.65 44.56
CA ALA A 144 21.41 -2.86 45.40
C ALA A 144 20.08 -3.20 46.09
N LEU A 145 18.97 -3.14 45.30
CA LEU A 145 17.66 -3.55 45.82
C LEU A 145 17.66 -5.04 46.17
N PRO A 146 16.91 -5.47 47.19
CA PRO A 146 16.80 -6.88 47.53
C PRO A 146 16.09 -7.65 46.38
N SER A 147 16.48 -8.93 46.20
CA SER A 147 15.99 -9.81 45.12
C SER A 147 14.47 -10.04 45.12
N TRP A 148 13.84 -9.98 46.30
CA TRP A 148 12.39 -10.10 46.40
C TRP A 148 11.63 -8.98 45.64
N VAL A 149 12.26 -7.78 45.48
CA VAL A 149 11.67 -6.69 44.66
C VAL A 149 11.59 -7.09 43.21
N LEU A 150 12.63 -7.76 42.69
CA LEU A 150 12.62 -8.29 41.32
C LEU A 150 11.56 -9.38 41.15
N LEU A 151 11.43 -10.25 42.15
CA LEU A 151 10.42 -11.32 42.15
C LEU A 151 9.00 -10.73 42.14
N VAL A 152 8.72 -9.73 42.98
CA VAL A 152 7.41 -9.04 42.98
C VAL A 152 7.13 -8.35 41.65
N GLY A 153 8.11 -7.67 41.07
CA GLY A 153 8.00 -7.07 39.73
C GLY A 153 7.70 -8.13 38.64
N ALA A 154 8.45 -9.24 38.65
CA ALA A 154 8.22 -10.35 37.71
C ALA A 154 6.84 -11.00 37.88
N LEU A 155 6.39 -11.21 39.13
CA LEU A 155 5.04 -11.73 39.40
C LEU A 155 3.94 -10.77 38.93
N GLY A 156 4.12 -9.46 39.14
CA GLY A 156 3.19 -8.44 38.62
C GLY A 156 3.04 -8.48 37.10
N VAL A 157 4.15 -8.56 36.37
CA VAL A 157 4.13 -8.73 34.90
C VAL A 157 3.55 -10.10 34.54
N GLY A 158 3.84 -11.15 35.31
CA GLY A 158 3.29 -12.49 35.15
C GLY A 158 1.76 -12.53 35.19
N ILE A 159 1.14 -11.72 36.06
CA ILE A 159 -0.33 -11.57 36.11
C ILE A 159 -0.88 -11.00 34.79
N LEU A 160 -0.20 -10.01 34.20
CA LEU A 160 -0.60 -9.45 32.91
C LEU A 160 -0.48 -10.49 31.79
N TYR A 161 0.62 -11.27 31.78
CA TYR A 161 0.82 -12.36 30.82
C TYR A 161 -0.21 -13.47 30.99
N ALA A 162 -0.51 -13.88 32.24
CA ALA A 162 -1.55 -14.85 32.53
C ALA A 162 -2.94 -14.35 32.08
N GLY A 163 -3.28 -13.09 32.37
CA GLY A 163 -4.52 -12.48 31.91
C GLY A 163 -4.65 -12.45 30.39
N LEU A 164 -3.57 -12.08 29.69
CA LEU A 164 -3.54 -12.10 28.22
C LEU A 164 -3.65 -13.54 27.67
N LEU A 165 -2.99 -14.51 28.29
CA LEU A 165 -3.06 -15.92 27.90
C LEU A 165 -4.49 -16.46 28.07
N VAL A 166 -5.11 -16.20 29.22
CA VAL A 166 -6.51 -16.62 29.51
C VAL A 166 -7.46 -16.00 28.51
N ASP A 167 -7.37 -14.66 28.25
CA ASP A 167 -8.20 -14.00 27.23
C ASP A 167 -7.96 -14.57 25.82
N SER A 168 -6.71 -14.88 25.50
CA SER A 168 -6.33 -15.47 24.21
C SER A 168 -6.86 -16.90 24.03
N LEU A 169 -6.75 -17.73 25.07
CA LEU A 169 -7.31 -19.09 25.09
C LEU A 169 -8.83 -19.07 25.06
N TYR A 170 -9.47 -18.19 25.85
CA TYR A 170 -10.91 -17.98 25.79
C TYR A 170 -11.33 -17.57 24.37
N THR A 171 -10.64 -16.61 23.77
CA THR A 171 -10.88 -16.16 22.39
C THR A 171 -10.71 -17.30 21.38
N LYS A 172 -9.67 -18.13 21.56
CA LYS A 172 -9.42 -19.29 20.70
C LYS A 172 -10.51 -20.37 20.84
N ARG A 173 -10.96 -20.62 22.06
CA ARG A 173 -12.02 -21.60 22.36
C ARG A 173 -13.39 -21.14 21.86
N HIS A 174 -13.61 -19.82 21.83
CA HIS A 174 -14.86 -19.21 21.36
C HIS A 174 -14.67 -18.51 20.00
N ARG A 175 -13.74 -18.99 19.16
CA ARG A 175 -13.46 -18.41 17.82
C ARG A 175 -14.70 -18.33 16.95
N ASP A 176 -15.58 -19.32 17.05
CA ASP A 176 -16.83 -19.38 16.29
C ASP A 176 -17.82 -18.29 16.77
N GLY A 177 -17.90 -18.01 18.07
CA GLY A 177 -18.67 -16.89 18.60
C GLY A 177 -18.15 -15.51 18.13
N GLY A 178 -16.83 -15.34 18.06
CA GLY A 178 -16.23 -14.11 17.54
C GLY A 178 -16.47 -13.91 16.04
N ARG A 179 -16.41 -14.98 15.25
CA ARG A 179 -16.77 -14.97 13.82
C ARG A 179 -18.26 -14.64 13.65
N GLY A 180 -19.13 -15.23 14.45
CA GLY A 180 -20.54 -14.89 14.49
C GLY A 180 -20.83 -13.43 14.85
N ASP A 181 -19.97 -12.76 15.61
CA ASP A 181 -20.10 -11.31 15.86
C ASP A 181 -19.79 -10.47 14.59
N LEU A 182 -18.80 -10.88 13.79
CA LEU A 182 -18.52 -10.24 12.49
C LEU A 182 -19.69 -10.47 11.53
N THR A 183 -20.12 -11.72 11.39
CA THR A 183 -21.24 -12.09 10.51
C THR A 183 -22.50 -11.29 10.88
N ARG A 184 -22.90 -11.29 12.16
CA ARG A 184 -24.09 -10.51 12.62
C ARG A 184 -23.94 -9.00 12.37
N ALA A 185 -22.74 -8.44 12.57
CA ALA A 185 -22.52 -7.03 12.30
C ALA A 185 -22.65 -6.68 10.81
N LEU A 186 -22.17 -7.57 9.93
CA LEU A 186 -22.30 -7.42 8.49
C LEU A 186 -23.73 -7.70 8.01
N GLU A 187 -24.42 -8.70 8.57
CA GLU A 187 -25.83 -8.95 8.29
C GLU A 187 -26.72 -7.77 8.69
N HIS A 188 -26.39 -7.11 9.80
CA HIS A 188 -27.10 -5.89 10.21
C HIS A 188 -26.77 -4.70 9.29
N TYR A 189 -25.51 -4.56 8.87
CA TYR A 189 -25.09 -3.50 7.95
C TYR A 189 -25.59 -3.74 6.52
N GLN A 190 -25.75 -5.00 6.11
CA GLN A 190 -26.20 -5.46 4.79
C GLN A 190 -25.37 -4.88 3.64
N PRO A 191 -24.06 -5.14 3.56
CA PRO A 191 -23.27 -4.70 2.42
C PRO A 191 -23.70 -5.41 1.14
N GLU A 192 -23.78 -4.66 0.04
CA GLU A 192 -24.13 -5.18 -1.28
C GLU A 192 -22.89 -5.60 -2.05
N PHE A 193 -21.75 -4.93 -1.82
CA PHE A 193 -20.46 -5.30 -2.39
C PHE A 193 -19.29 -5.04 -1.44
N TYR A 194 -18.15 -5.64 -1.76
CA TYR A 194 -16.87 -5.38 -1.09
C TYR A 194 -15.88 -4.73 -2.05
N LEU A 195 -15.09 -3.82 -1.52
CA LEU A 195 -13.81 -3.42 -2.09
C LEU A 195 -12.71 -4.24 -1.40
N HIS A 196 -12.21 -5.27 -2.07
CA HIS A 196 -11.17 -6.14 -1.53
C HIS A 196 -9.79 -5.66 -1.92
N TRP A 197 -8.88 -5.62 -0.95
CA TRP A 197 -7.51 -5.21 -1.18
C TRP A 197 -6.49 -6.03 -0.39
N ASP A 198 -5.44 -6.48 -1.08
CA ASP A 198 -4.33 -7.23 -0.55
C ASP A 198 -3.01 -6.60 -1.01
N GLY A 199 -2.37 -5.83 -0.15
CA GLY A 199 -1.14 -5.13 -0.50
C GLY A 199 -0.40 -4.56 0.71
N ALA A 200 0.76 -3.95 0.46
CA ALA A 200 1.57 -3.31 1.47
C ALA A 200 1.05 -1.89 1.82
N PRO A 201 1.31 -1.37 3.03
CA PRO A 201 0.77 -0.08 3.48
C PRO A 201 1.09 1.12 2.60
N ASP A 202 2.19 1.07 1.86
CA ASP A 202 2.63 2.11 0.92
C ASP A 202 1.87 2.10 -0.41
N ALA A 203 1.07 1.06 -0.67
CA ALA A 203 0.24 0.92 -1.86
C ALA A 203 -1.26 1.21 -1.62
N THR A 204 -1.64 1.73 -0.45
CA THR A 204 -3.05 2.02 -0.11
C THR A 204 -3.70 3.08 -0.99
N TYR A 205 -2.92 3.89 -1.73
CA TYR A 205 -3.43 4.82 -2.75
C TYR A 205 -4.32 4.10 -3.78
N GLN A 206 -4.10 2.80 -4.03
CA GLN A 206 -4.91 1.98 -4.93
C GLN A 206 -6.38 1.88 -4.50
N ILE A 207 -6.65 1.92 -3.20
CA ILE A 207 -8.00 1.99 -2.65
C ILE A 207 -8.59 3.39 -2.91
N PHE A 208 -7.83 4.42 -2.56
CA PHE A 208 -8.32 5.79 -2.54
C PHE A 208 -8.59 6.38 -3.92
N MET A 209 -7.92 5.89 -4.96
CA MET A 209 -8.20 6.31 -6.33
C MET A 209 -9.56 5.79 -6.86
N TRP A 210 -10.09 4.70 -6.29
CA TRP A 210 -11.40 4.15 -6.66
C TRP A 210 -12.51 4.56 -5.70
N LEU A 211 -12.17 4.88 -4.46
CA LEU A 211 -13.14 5.15 -3.40
C LEU A 211 -14.17 6.23 -3.77
N PRO A 212 -13.80 7.39 -4.36
CA PRO A 212 -14.77 8.41 -4.74
C PRO A 212 -15.83 7.91 -5.72
N TYR A 213 -15.45 7.05 -6.66
CA TYR A 213 -16.38 6.49 -7.66
C TYR A 213 -17.27 5.40 -7.08
N LEU A 214 -16.74 4.57 -6.19
CA LEU A 214 -17.53 3.56 -5.48
C LEU A 214 -18.53 4.22 -4.51
N GLU A 215 -18.21 5.38 -3.95
CA GLU A 215 -19.11 6.15 -3.11
C GLU A 215 -20.28 6.76 -3.91
N ARG A 216 -20.05 7.13 -5.17
CA ARG A 216 -21.10 7.64 -6.10
C ARG A 216 -22.11 6.56 -6.51
N LEU A 217 -21.85 5.28 -6.27
CA LEU A 217 -22.83 4.21 -6.50
C LEU A 217 -24.04 4.31 -5.58
N ASP A 218 -23.89 4.99 -4.43
CA ASP A 218 -24.90 5.14 -3.37
C ASP A 218 -25.42 3.76 -2.88
N ARG A 219 -24.50 2.83 -2.69
CA ARG A 219 -24.75 1.47 -2.22
C ARG A 219 -23.94 1.20 -0.96
N ARG A 220 -24.42 0.27 -0.12
CA ARG A 220 -23.71 -0.12 1.09
C ARG A 220 -22.56 -1.05 0.77
N PHE A 221 -21.36 -0.66 1.14
CA PHE A 221 -20.18 -1.49 0.91
C PHE A 221 -19.21 -1.46 2.09
N VAL A 222 -18.28 -2.40 2.07
CA VAL A 222 -17.23 -2.56 3.07
C VAL A 222 -15.87 -2.68 2.38
N ILE A 223 -14.87 -2.02 2.93
CA ILE A 223 -13.47 -2.21 2.50
C ILE A 223 -12.88 -3.39 3.28
N VAL A 224 -12.52 -4.45 2.57
CA VAL A 224 -11.95 -5.67 3.15
C VAL A 224 -10.45 -5.72 2.92
N LEU A 225 -9.68 -5.69 4.00
CA LEU A 225 -8.23 -5.68 3.99
C LEU A 225 -7.65 -7.03 4.44
N ARG A 226 -6.49 -7.41 3.85
CA ARG A 226 -5.77 -8.64 4.18
C ARG A 226 -4.52 -8.40 5.04
N ASP A 227 -3.89 -7.22 4.93
CA ASP A 227 -2.68 -6.87 5.69
C ASP A 227 -3.04 -6.00 6.90
N ARG A 228 -2.58 -6.43 8.09
CA ARG A 228 -2.82 -5.73 9.36
C ARG A 228 -2.20 -4.34 9.39
N ARG A 229 -1.07 -4.16 8.72
CA ARG A 229 -0.33 -2.88 8.70
C ARG A 229 -1.10 -1.80 7.94
N SER A 230 -1.94 -2.20 6.99
CA SER A 230 -2.76 -1.30 6.18
C SER A 230 -4.06 -0.88 6.87
N PHE A 231 -4.49 -1.60 7.92
CA PHE A 231 -5.77 -1.36 8.56
C PHE A 231 -5.89 0.05 9.17
N ALA A 232 -4.91 0.46 9.99
CA ALA A 232 -4.98 1.75 10.67
C ALA A 232 -4.91 2.95 9.69
N PRO A 233 -3.99 2.98 8.69
CA PRO A 233 -3.97 4.05 7.69
C PRO A 233 -5.28 4.15 6.90
N VAL A 234 -5.82 3.02 6.41
CA VAL A 234 -7.05 3.03 5.63
C VAL A 234 -8.24 3.43 6.49
N ALA A 235 -8.36 2.87 7.69
CA ALA A 235 -9.46 3.18 8.61
C ALA A 235 -9.47 4.64 9.12
N ALA A 236 -8.33 5.32 9.08
CA ALA A 236 -8.22 6.74 9.43
C ALA A 236 -8.59 7.67 8.26
N ALA A 237 -8.47 7.20 7.03
CA ALA A 237 -8.63 8.00 5.81
C ALA A 237 -10.03 7.89 5.18
N THR A 238 -10.94 7.09 5.74
CA THR A 238 -12.31 6.95 5.24
C THR A 238 -13.33 6.84 6.36
N GLY A 239 -14.56 7.31 6.11
CA GLY A 239 -15.72 7.07 6.98
C GLY A 239 -16.45 5.74 6.68
N ARG A 240 -16.07 5.02 5.64
CA ARG A 240 -16.71 3.76 5.26
C ARG A 240 -16.29 2.62 6.21
N PRO A 241 -17.14 1.59 6.41
CA PRO A 241 -16.74 0.43 7.19
C PRO A 241 -15.51 -0.26 6.60
N VAL A 242 -14.51 -0.48 7.47
CA VAL A 242 -13.27 -1.19 7.13
C VAL A 242 -13.18 -2.45 7.98
N VAL A 243 -12.96 -3.59 7.34
CA VAL A 243 -12.81 -4.89 8.00
C VAL A 243 -11.48 -5.51 7.61
N LEU A 244 -10.67 -5.84 8.60
CA LEU A 244 -9.45 -6.63 8.43
C LEU A 244 -9.78 -8.10 8.57
N CYS A 245 -9.60 -8.88 7.51
CA CYS A 245 -9.78 -10.33 7.45
C CYS A 245 -8.45 -11.01 7.09
N PRO A 246 -7.53 -11.25 8.03
CA PRO A 246 -6.19 -11.75 7.71
C PRO A 246 -6.18 -13.24 7.32
N THR A 247 -7.18 -14.03 7.70
CA THR A 247 -7.27 -15.47 7.48
C THR A 247 -8.43 -15.83 6.53
N ILE A 248 -8.41 -17.04 5.98
CA ILE A 248 -9.53 -17.58 5.17
C ILE A 248 -10.80 -17.63 6.03
N ALA A 249 -10.70 -18.17 7.24
CA ALA A 249 -11.83 -18.28 8.15
C ALA A 249 -12.47 -16.93 8.55
N SER A 250 -11.71 -15.83 8.56
CA SER A 250 -12.26 -14.49 8.75
C SER A 250 -12.95 -13.95 7.50
N ILE A 251 -12.52 -14.36 6.30
CA ILE A 251 -13.22 -14.08 5.04
C ILE A 251 -14.54 -14.85 5.00
N GLU A 252 -14.54 -16.16 5.34
CA GLU A 252 -15.74 -16.98 5.40
C GLU A 252 -16.80 -16.35 6.31
N ALA A 253 -16.40 -15.86 7.48
CA ALA A 253 -17.29 -15.16 8.40
C ALA A 253 -17.77 -13.78 7.87
N ALA A 254 -17.12 -13.25 6.87
CA ALA A 254 -17.50 -11.98 6.24
C ALA A 254 -18.42 -12.17 5.02
N ILE A 255 -18.64 -13.39 4.54
CA ILE A 255 -19.59 -13.64 3.45
C ILE A 255 -21.00 -13.69 4.03
N VAL A 256 -21.82 -12.71 3.65
CA VAL A 256 -23.20 -12.56 4.15
C VAL A 256 -24.22 -12.60 3.00
N PRO A 257 -25.49 -12.92 3.26
CA PRO A 257 -26.50 -13.08 2.21
C PRO A 257 -26.75 -11.84 1.33
N SER A 258 -26.55 -10.63 1.88
CA SER A 258 -26.73 -9.37 1.13
C SER A 258 -25.63 -9.10 0.11
N LEU A 259 -24.44 -9.73 0.25
CA LEU A 259 -23.29 -9.49 -0.60
C LEU A 259 -23.52 -10.06 -1.99
N ARG A 260 -23.32 -9.26 -3.04
CA ARG A 260 -23.55 -9.61 -4.45
C ARG A 260 -22.24 -9.78 -5.21
N CYS A 261 -21.32 -8.86 -5.02
CA CYS A 261 -20.05 -8.86 -5.78
C CYS A 261 -18.86 -8.34 -4.95
N VAL A 262 -17.68 -8.53 -5.50
CA VAL A 262 -16.42 -8.05 -4.95
C VAL A 262 -15.61 -7.35 -6.03
N PHE A 263 -15.26 -6.09 -5.79
CA PHE A 263 -14.35 -5.33 -6.63
C PHE A 263 -12.92 -5.45 -6.12
N TYR A 264 -11.97 -5.61 -7.04
CA TYR A 264 -10.53 -5.72 -6.79
C TYR A 264 -9.79 -4.60 -7.52
N VAL A 265 -8.79 -4.03 -6.86
CA VAL A 265 -8.01 -2.91 -7.45
C VAL A 265 -6.54 -3.25 -7.68
N ASN A 266 -6.15 -4.50 -7.43
CA ASN A 266 -4.79 -4.97 -7.67
C ASN A 266 -4.72 -6.50 -7.86
N ASN A 267 -3.52 -6.99 -8.23
CA ASN A 267 -3.22 -8.42 -8.36
C ASN A 267 -2.63 -9.00 -7.06
N GLY A 268 -3.28 -8.74 -5.92
CA GLY A 268 -2.86 -9.28 -4.63
C GLY A 268 -2.93 -10.80 -4.59
N VAL A 269 -1.91 -11.46 -4.05
CA VAL A 269 -1.82 -12.93 -4.00
C VAL A 269 -3.01 -13.56 -3.28
N ARG A 270 -3.51 -12.89 -2.22
CA ARG A 270 -4.64 -13.39 -1.43
C ARG A 270 -6.01 -13.06 -2.02
N ASN A 271 -6.10 -12.47 -3.22
CA ASN A 271 -7.37 -12.32 -3.94
C ASN A 271 -8.02 -13.68 -4.20
N GLY A 272 -7.23 -14.72 -4.52
CA GLY A 272 -7.72 -16.09 -4.69
C GLY A 272 -8.44 -16.68 -3.47
N HIS A 273 -8.21 -16.15 -2.27
CA HIS A 273 -8.92 -16.59 -1.05
C HIS A 273 -10.39 -16.20 -1.03
N ILE A 274 -10.78 -15.14 -1.76
CA ILE A 274 -12.18 -14.69 -1.80
C ILE A 274 -12.84 -15.01 -3.14
N VAL A 275 -12.08 -15.13 -4.22
CA VAL A 275 -12.58 -15.58 -5.54
C VAL A 275 -13.19 -16.99 -5.48
N ARG A 276 -12.78 -17.82 -4.51
CA ARG A 276 -13.38 -19.17 -4.28
C ARG A 276 -14.88 -19.17 -3.98
N PHE A 277 -15.47 -18.05 -3.57
CA PHE A 277 -16.90 -17.89 -3.34
C PHE A 277 -17.61 -17.58 -4.66
N HIS A 278 -17.76 -18.62 -5.47
CA HIS A 278 -18.23 -18.56 -6.85
C HIS A 278 -19.69 -18.09 -7.01
N GLU A 279 -20.43 -18.02 -5.91
CA GLU A 279 -21.77 -17.43 -5.86
C GLU A 279 -21.76 -15.89 -5.97
N LEU A 280 -20.61 -15.27 -5.73
CA LEU A 280 -20.40 -13.83 -5.90
C LEU A 280 -19.85 -13.53 -7.29
N THR A 281 -20.10 -12.32 -7.80
CA THR A 281 -19.41 -11.84 -9.01
C THR A 281 -18.13 -11.13 -8.62
N HIS A 282 -17.02 -11.53 -9.22
CA HIS A 282 -15.68 -11.00 -8.95
C HIS A 282 -15.22 -10.12 -10.09
N VAL A 283 -15.03 -8.83 -9.83
CA VAL A 283 -14.69 -7.82 -10.84
C VAL A 283 -13.33 -7.21 -10.57
N GLN A 284 -12.40 -7.33 -11.51
CA GLN A 284 -11.11 -6.66 -11.44
C GLN A 284 -11.18 -5.27 -12.07
N LEU A 285 -10.83 -4.24 -11.30
CA LEU A 285 -10.77 -2.85 -11.75
C LEU A 285 -9.35 -2.42 -12.12
N LEU A 286 -8.32 -3.09 -11.57
CA LEU A 286 -6.94 -2.63 -11.52
C LEU A 286 -6.81 -1.23 -10.87
N HIS A 287 -5.60 -0.74 -10.67
CA HIS A 287 -5.34 0.60 -10.15
C HIS A 287 -4.69 1.52 -11.19
N GLY A 288 -4.33 0.99 -12.34
CA GLY A 288 -3.74 1.74 -13.43
C GLY A 288 -3.86 0.98 -14.74
N ASP A 289 -3.91 1.71 -15.83
CA ASP A 289 -3.81 1.17 -17.18
C ASP A 289 -2.45 1.55 -17.76
N SER A 290 -1.56 0.56 -17.92
CA SER A 290 -0.21 0.78 -18.43
C SER A 290 0.23 -0.41 -19.28
N GLU A 291 1.29 -0.24 -20.06
CA GLU A 291 1.88 -1.31 -20.86
C GLU A 291 2.78 -2.27 -20.04
N LYS A 292 2.81 -2.13 -18.71
CA LYS A 292 3.57 -3.01 -17.81
C LYS A 292 2.87 -4.34 -17.60
N THR A 293 3.64 -5.39 -17.32
CA THR A 293 3.21 -6.79 -17.11
C THR A 293 2.04 -6.93 -16.14
N ALA A 294 1.94 -6.08 -15.13
CA ALA A 294 0.83 -6.09 -14.17
C ALA A 294 -0.54 -5.86 -14.83
N SER A 295 -0.60 -5.15 -15.98
CA SER A 295 -1.84 -4.81 -16.69
C SER A 295 -2.35 -5.92 -17.62
N TYR A 296 -1.56 -6.97 -17.87
CA TYR A 296 -1.95 -8.14 -18.67
C TYR A 296 -1.58 -9.46 -17.97
N ASN A 297 -1.61 -9.47 -16.63
CA ASN A 297 -1.27 -10.65 -15.84
C ASN A 297 -2.26 -11.79 -16.11
N PRO A 298 -1.81 -13.00 -16.47
CA PRO A 298 -2.67 -14.16 -16.68
C PRO A 298 -3.53 -14.53 -15.47
N VAL A 299 -3.09 -14.21 -14.27
CA VAL A 299 -3.85 -14.40 -13.02
C VAL A 299 -5.22 -13.70 -13.05
N ASN A 300 -5.39 -12.67 -13.89
CA ASN A 300 -6.67 -11.98 -14.05
C ASN A 300 -7.77 -12.89 -14.63
N ALA A 301 -7.43 -14.04 -15.20
CA ALA A 301 -8.40 -15.06 -15.63
C ALA A 301 -9.27 -15.61 -14.48
N MET A 302 -8.82 -15.47 -13.22
CA MET A 302 -9.60 -15.91 -12.06
C MET A 302 -10.85 -15.06 -11.78
N PHE A 303 -10.90 -13.82 -12.29
CA PHE A 303 -12.05 -12.94 -12.11
C PHE A 303 -13.13 -13.22 -13.15
N ASP A 304 -14.36 -12.89 -12.82
CA ASP A 304 -15.50 -13.04 -13.72
C ASP A 304 -15.53 -11.95 -14.79
N GLU A 305 -15.31 -10.71 -14.38
CA GLU A 305 -15.23 -9.57 -15.27
C GLU A 305 -13.95 -8.75 -15.03
N LEU A 306 -13.44 -8.19 -16.10
CA LEU A 306 -12.35 -7.23 -16.11
C LEU A 306 -12.88 -5.90 -16.63
N PHE A 307 -13.01 -4.92 -15.75
CA PHE A 307 -13.38 -3.56 -16.15
C PHE A 307 -12.13 -2.87 -16.68
N VAL A 308 -12.17 -2.50 -17.95
CA VAL A 308 -11.02 -1.95 -18.66
C VAL A 308 -11.34 -0.56 -19.22
N ALA A 309 -10.30 0.28 -19.35
CA ALA A 309 -10.47 1.64 -19.79
C ALA A 309 -10.90 1.74 -21.26
N GLY A 310 -10.33 0.92 -22.13
CA GLY A 310 -10.61 0.93 -23.56
C GLY A 310 -10.15 -0.34 -24.27
N ARG A 311 -10.26 -0.35 -25.58
CA ARG A 311 -9.89 -1.48 -26.43
C ARG A 311 -8.41 -1.87 -26.31
N ALA A 312 -7.53 -0.88 -26.08
CA ALA A 312 -6.10 -1.09 -25.89
C ALA A 312 -5.79 -2.11 -24.81
N ALA A 313 -6.55 -2.08 -23.69
CA ALA A 313 -6.36 -3.02 -22.59
C ALA A 313 -6.68 -4.48 -23.02
N ILE A 314 -7.71 -4.69 -23.82
CA ILE A 314 -8.07 -6.02 -24.34
C ILE A 314 -6.99 -6.54 -25.28
N ASP A 315 -6.61 -5.73 -26.27
CA ASP A 315 -5.63 -6.11 -27.27
C ASP A 315 -4.21 -6.31 -26.67
N ARG A 316 -3.93 -5.68 -25.53
CA ARG A 316 -2.68 -5.85 -24.77
C ARG A 316 -2.49 -7.28 -24.29
N TYR A 317 -3.54 -7.97 -23.83
CA TYR A 317 -3.45 -9.39 -23.45
C TYR A 317 -3.02 -10.23 -24.63
N ALA A 318 -3.70 -10.10 -25.77
CA ALA A 318 -3.38 -10.86 -26.97
C ALA A 318 -1.96 -10.57 -27.51
N ARG A 319 -1.54 -9.29 -27.55
CA ARG A 319 -0.19 -8.91 -27.99
C ARG A 319 0.92 -9.53 -27.14
N ASN A 320 0.64 -9.75 -25.85
CA ASN A 320 1.61 -10.33 -24.92
C ASN A 320 1.41 -11.85 -24.72
N GLY A 321 0.69 -12.52 -25.64
CA GLY A 321 0.51 -13.97 -25.64
C GLY A 321 -0.38 -14.51 -24.51
N VAL A 322 -1.19 -13.65 -23.89
CA VAL A 322 -2.15 -14.04 -22.85
C VAL A 322 -3.52 -14.20 -23.49
N ASP A 323 -3.93 -15.45 -23.65
CA ASP A 323 -5.28 -15.77 -24.15
C ASP A 323 -6.31 -15.56 -23.03
N MET A 324 -7.24 -14.65 -23.26
CA MET A 324 -8.30 -14.27 -22.32
C MET A 324 -9.64 -14.20 -23.05
N PRO A 325 -10.68 -14.88 -22.56
CA PRO A 325 -12.01 -14.81 -23.16
C PRO A 325 -12.51 -13.37 -23.28
N ARG A 326 -12.98 -12.98 -24.46
CA ARG A 326 -13.38 -11.59 -24.74
C ARG A 326 -14.61 -11.13 -23.96
N ASP A 327 -15.49 -12.04 -23.62
CA ASP A 327 -16.69 -11.82 -22.82
C ASP A 327 -16.39 -11.44 -21.35
N LYS A 328 -15.17 -11.71 -20.87
CA LYS A 328 -14.72 -11.24 -19.56
C LYS A 328 -14.42 -9.74 -19.52
N PHE A 329 -14.17 -9.12 -20.67
CA PHE A 329 -13.82 -7.69 -20.71
C PHE A 329 -15.06 -6.82 -20.85
N ARG A 330 -15.11 -5.80 -20.02
CA ARG A 330 -16.10 -4.74 -20.11
C ARG A 330 -15.41 -3.38 -20.18
N ILE A 331 -15.59 -2.70 -21.31
CA ILE A 331 -15.05 -1.34 -21.48
C ILE A 331 -15.94 -0.37 -20.70
N VAL A 332 -15.35 0.32 -19.72
CA VAL A 332 -16.06 1.21 -18.79
C VAL A 332 -15.40 2.59 -18.69
N GLY A 333 -14.38 2.85 -19.51
CA GLY A 333 -13.56 4.03 -19.37
C GLY A 333 -12.63 3.96 -18.16
N ARG A 334 -12.03 5.11 -17.85
CA ARG A 334 -11.16 5.29 -16.68
C ARG A 334 -11.69 6.48 -15.87
N PRO A 335 -12.57 6.26 -14.89
CA PRO A 335 -13.25 7.33 -14.15
C PRO A 335 -12.29 8.38 -13.59
N GLN A 336 -11.07 7.99 -13.22
CA GLN A 336 -10.05 8.87 -12.65
C GLN A 336 -9.63 10.04 -13.53
N VAL A 337 -9.96 9.99 -14.82
CA VAL A 337 -9.63 11.08 -15.76
C VAL A 337 -10.79 12.05 -16.01
N GLU A 338 -11.97 11.85 -15.40
CA GLU A 338 -13.15 12.68 -15.66
C GLU A 338 -12.93 14.18 -15.34
N SER A 339 -12.02 14.51 -14.44
CA SER A 339 -11.67 15.88 -14.08
C SER A 339 -10.41 16.41 -14.80
N VAL A 340 -9.87 15.65 -15.76
CA VAL A 340 -8.78 16.11 -16.63
C VAL A 340 -9.36 17.03 -17.70
N GLU A 341 -8.82 18.23 -17.79
CA GLU A 341 -9.24 19.24 -18.76
C GLU A 341 -8.67 18.94 -20.15
N VAL A 342 -9.56 18.88 -21.14
CA VAL A 342 -9.18 18.72 -22.55
C VAL A 342 -8.62 20.02 -23.10
N ALA A 343 -7.56 19.96 -23.89
CA ALA A 343 -6.94 21.12 -24.51
C ALA A 343 -7.94 21.89 -25.41
N THR A 344 -8.09 23.16 -25.16
CA THR A 344 -8.92 24.06 -25.96
C THR A 344 -8.09 24.96 -26.88
N THR A 345 -6.81 25.13 -26.59
CA THR A 345 -5.87 25.96 -27.34
C THR A 345 -4.69 25.11 -27.82
N PRO A 346 -4.32 25.19 -29.10
CA PRO A 346 -3.09 24.55 -29.59
C PRO A 346 -1.86 25.05 -28.84
N ILE A 347 -0.92 24.15 -28.54
CA ILE A 347 0.29 24.42 -27.75
C ILE A 347 1.11 25.59 -28.35
N ALA A 348 1.13 25.73 -29.67
CA ALA A 348 1.83 26.83 -30.36
C ALA A 348 1.30 28.21 -29.98
N GLY A 349 0.04 28.34 -29.60
CA GLY A 349 -0.61 29.59 -29.18
C GLY A 349 -0.33 29.98 -27.72
N ILE A 350 0.32 29.13 -26.93
CA ILE A 350 0.60 29.35 -25.51
C ILE A 350 1.99 30.00 -25.36
N SER A 351 2.07 31.18 -24.73
CA SER A 351 3.33 31.92 -24.59
C SER A 351 4.25 31.39 -23.49
N ASN A 352 3.69 31.03 -22.32
CA ASN A 352 4.45 30.56 -21.14
C ASN A 352 4.14 29.09 -20.87
N ARG A 353 4.67 28.19 -21.72
CA ARG A 353 4.35 26.79 -21.68
C ARG A 353 4.87 26.12 -20.41
N THR A 354 4.02 25.31 -19.78
CA THR A 354 4.37 24.50 -18.61
C THR A 354 4.43 23.03 -19.00
N VAL A 355 5.55 22.38 -18.76
CA VAL A 355 5.77 20.96 -19.08
C VAL A 355 5.82 20.14 -17.80
N LEU A 356 4.97 19.11 -17.70
CA LEU A 356 5.05 18.12 -16.65
C LEU A 356 6.09 17.06 -17.04
N TYR A 357 7.21 17.00 -16.32
CA TYR A 357 8.15 15.90 -16.44
C TYR A 357 7.91 14.89 -15.33
N ALA A 358 7.45 13.69 -15.72
CA ALA A 358 6.97 12.64 -14.83
C ALA A 358 7.79 11.33 -14.97
N PRO A 359 9.06 11.31 -14.52
CA PRO A 359 9.89 10.11 -14.58
C PRO A 359 9.38 9.03 -13.61
N THR A 360 9.43 7.76 -14.08
CA THR A 360 9.08 6.59 -13.26
C THR A 360 10.25 6.14 -12.38
N TRP A 361 10.04 5.16 -11.51
CA TRP A 361 11.09 4.52 -10.73
C TRP A 361 11.74 3.37 -11.51
N THR A 362 12.88 2.89 -11.02
CA THR A 362 13.71 1.88 -11.70
C THR A 362 13.08 0.48 -11.81
N GLY A 363 11.88 0.27 -11.22
CA GLY A 363 11.28 -1.07 -11.19
C GLY A 363 11.98 -2.01 -10.21
N LEU A 364 11.50 -3.27 -10.15
CA LEU A 364 12.10 -4.35 -9.36
C LEU A 364 13.08 -5.19 -10.17
N PHE A 365 12.93 -5.21 -11.51
CA PHE A 365 13.72 -6.00 -12.44
C PHE A 365 14.28 -5.12 -13.55
N THR A 366 15.37 -5.54 -14.17
CA THR A 366 16.08 -4.77 -15.20
C THR A 366 15.22 -4.51 -16.43
N ASP A 367 14.42 -5.49 -16.86
CA ASP A 367 13.50 -5.41 -18.00
C ASP A 367 12.31 -4.46 -17.78
N THR A 368 12.02 -4.14 -16.52
CA THR A 368 10.97 -3.17 -16.16
C THR A 368 11.50 -1.77 -15.88
N ASN A 369 12.80 -1.53 -16.09
CA ASN A 369 13.44 -0.25 -15.85
C ASN A 369 13.30 0.69 -17.05
N HIS A 370 12.30 1.54 -17.01
CA HIS A 370 12.04 2.60 -18.01
C HIS A 370 12.43 4.00 -17.49
N CYS A 371 13.23 4.10 -16.43
CA CYS A 371 13.49 5.34 -15.71
C CYS A 371 14.38 6.29 -16.53
N SER A 372 13.88 7.46 -16.91
CA SER A 372 14.58 8.48 -17.69
C SER A 372 15.40 9.48 -16.86
N LEU A 373 15.44 9.34 -15.54
CA LEU A 373 16.22 10.25 -14.69
C LEU A 373 17.68 10.43 -15.15
N PRO A 374 18.41 9.42 -15.67
CA PRO A 374 19.79 9.58 -16.17
C PRO A 374 19.92 10.58 -17.31
N ILE A 375 18.90 10.73 -18.17
CA ILE A 375 18.90 11.70 -19.28
C ILE A 375 18.14 12.99 -18.95
N GLY A 376 17.56 13.08 -17.75
CA GLY A 376 16.71 14.18 -17.32
C GLY A 376 17.37 15.55 -17.40
N ALA A 377 18.66 15.65 -17.11
CA ALA A 377 19.40 16.91 -17.23
C ALA A 377 19.42 17.46 -18.67
N ARG A 378 19.52 16.57 -19.67
CA ARG A 378 19.43 16.98 -21.09
C ARG A 378 18.02 17.44 -21.42
N ILE A 379 17.00 16.72 -20.97
CA ILE A 379 15.59 17.11 -21.16
C ILE A 379 15.32 18.50 -20.57
N LEU A 380 15.74 18.76 -19.34
CA LEU A 380 15.53 20.06 -18.68
C LEU A 380 16.19 21.19 -19.45
N ARG A 381 17.45 21.03 -19.90
CA ARG A 381 18.15 22.06 -20.66
C ARG A 381 17.48 22.43 -21.97
N GLU A 382 16.96 21.42 -22.71
CA GLU A 382 16.20 21.66 -23.94
C GLU A 382 14.88 22.37 -23.70
N LEU A 383 14.18 22.05 -22.60
CA LEU A 383 12.96 22.76 -22.19
C LEU A 383 13.26 24.20 -21.80
N PHE A 384 14.34 24.46 -21.07
CA PHE A 384 14.75 25.81 -20.67
C PHE A 384 15.15 26.68 -21.86
N ALA A 385 15.85 26.09 -22.84
CA ALA A 385 16.25 26.80 -24.08
C ALA A 385 15.02 27.31 -24.87
N ARG A 386 13.86 26.66 -24.67
CA ARG A 386 12.57 27.06 -25.29
C ARG A 386 11.66 27.83 -24.35
N GLY A 387 12.18 28.29 -23.22
CA GLY A 387 11.46 29.13 -22.27
C GLY A 387 10.38 28.40 -21.44
N ALA A 388 10.37 27.06 -21.43
CA ALA A 388 9.34 26.30 -20.72
C ALA A 388 9.53 26.33 -19.19
N THR A 389 8.42 26.44 -18.47
CA THR A 389 8.34 26.16 -17.04
C THR A 389 8.17 24.66 -16.84
N VAL A 390 8.82 24.09 -15.83
CA VAL A 390 8.80 22.64 -15.58
C VAL A 390 8.19 22.31 -14.24
N ILE A 391 7.31 21.32 -14.24
CA ILE A 391 6.83 20.60 -13.05
C ILE A 391 7.52 19.24 -13.04
N LEU A 392 8.47 19.02 -12.13
CA LEU A 392 9.16 17.73 -11.99
C LEU A 392 8.46 16.89 -10.91
N ARG A 393 7.69 15.90 -11.36
CA ARG A 393 6.94 14.97 -10.49
C ARG A 393 7.48 13.55 -10.59
N ALA A 394 8.51 13.26 -9.83
CA ALA A 394 9.08 11.90 -9.77
C ALA A 394 8.12 10.90 -9.08
N HIS A 395 8.25 9.62 -9.46
CA HIS A 395 7.48 8.55 -8.83
C HIS A 395 7.82 8.43 -7.32
N PRO A 396 6.84 8.18 -6.42
CA PRO A 396 7.09 8.07 -4.97
C PRO A 396 8.16 7.05 -4.57
N MET A 397 8.32 5.98 -5.36
CA MET A 397 9.32 4.93 -5.13
C MET A 397 10.74 5.30 -5.60
N THR A 398 10.95 6.45 -6.24
CA THR A 398 12.28 6.86 -6.73
C THR A 398 13.33 6.88 -5.62
N SER A 399 12.96 7.32 -4.42
CA SER A 399 13.86 7.37 -3.25
C SER A 399 14.28 6.01 -2.72
N SER A 400 13.66 4.92 -3.17
CA SER A 400 14.04 3.55 -2.76
C SER A 400 15.35 3.06 -3.41
N ASN A 401 15.78 3.71 -4.49
CA ASN A 401 17.05 3.43 -5.20
C ASN A 401 17.97 4.63 -5.06
N SER A 402 19.17 4.43 -4.50
CA SER A 402 20.12 5.51 -4.21
C SER A 402 20.63 6.23 -5.46
N ARG A 403 20.85 5.51 -6.58
CA ARG A 403 21.27 6.10 -7.86
C ARG A 403 20.17 6.98 -8.46
N ALA A 404 18.92 6.49 -8.46
CA ALA A 404 17.77 7.26 -8.93
C ALA A 404 17.54 8.51 -8.05
N ALA A 405 17.70 8.38 -6.74
CA ALA A 405 17.61 9.51 -5.81
C ALA A 405 18.71 10.56 -6.07
N ALA A 406 19.94 10.14 -6.42
CA ALA A 406 21.03 11.05 -6.77
C ALA A 406 20.74 11.82 -8.08
N HIS A 407 20.24 11.13 -9.11
CA HIS A 407 19.80 11.80 -10.35
C HIS A 407 18.66 12.78 -10.08
N LEU A 408 17.68 12.41 -9.26
CA LEU A 408 16.57 13.31 -8.90
C LEU A 408 17.09 14.58 -8.21
N ALA A 409 17.99 14.45 -7.23
CA ALA A 409 18.58 15.59 -6.55
C ALA A 409 19.36 16.51 -7.51
N GLU A 410 20.04 15.94 -8.50
CA GLU A 410 20.71 16.71 -9.56
C GLU A 410 19.70 17.51 -10.41
N LEU A 411 18.57 16.90 -10.80
CA LEU A 411 17.53 17.61 -11.55
C LEU A 411 16.90 18.74 -10.73
N GLU A 412 16.67 18.52 -9.44
CA GLU A 412 16.15 19.54 -8.51
C GLU A 412 17.12 20.72 -8.38
N ARG A 413 18.43 20.45 -8.33
CA ARG A 413 19.47 21.49 -8.35
C ARG A 413 19.45 22.31 -9.65
N ILE A 414 19.35 21.65 -10.81
CA ILE A 414 19.27 22.30 -12.13
C ILE A 414 18.03 23.21 -12.22
N LEU A 415 16.87 22.76 -11.69
CA LEU A 415 15.65 23.58 -11.64
C LEU A 415 15.81 24.80 -10.74
N ALA A 416 16.49 24.65 -9.59
CA ALA A 416 16.75 25.76 -8.68
C ALA A 416 17.69 26.80 -9.30
N GLU A 417 18.71 26.36 -10.02
CA GLU A 417 19.65 27.24 -10.74
C GLU A 417 18.97 28.03 -11.86
N ASP A 418 18.17 27.34 -12.69
CA ASP A 418 17.41 28.03 -13.75
C ASP A 418 16.43 29.03 -13.16
N ARG A 419 15.72 28.67 -12.10
CA ARG A 419 14.79 29.56 -11.40
C ARG A 419 15.49 30.83 -10.92
N ALA A 420 16.70 30.72 -10.39
CA ALA A 420 17.46 31.87 -9.89
C ALA A 420 17.86 32.82 -11.02
N VAL A 421 18.19 32.30 -12.23
CA VAL A 421 18.61 33.08 -13.38
C VAL A 421 17.44 33.62 -14.19
N SER A 422 16.44 32.77 -14.48
CA SER A 422 15.36 33.10 -15.41
C SER A 422 14.13 33.68 -14.74
N GLY A 423 13.94 33.48 -13.41
CA GLY A 423 12.74 33.83 -12.67
C GLY A 423 11.57 32.89 -12.91
N ARG A 424 11.70 31.82 -13.71
CA ARG A 424 10.64 30.84 -14.00
C ARG A 424 10.21 30.13 -12.71
N ARG A 425 8.89 29.89 -12.58
CA ARG A 425 8.31 29.28 -11.39
C ARG A 425 8.22 27.76 -11.52
N HIS A 426 9.35 27.07 -11.67
CA HIS A 426 9.38 25.63 -11.65
C HIS A 426 8.85 25.05 -10.34
N VAL A 427 8.29 23.83 -10.39
CA VAL A 427 7.75 23.11 -9.24
C VAL A 427 8.41 21.74 -9.14
N TRP A 428 8.91 21.36 -7.96
CA TRP A 428 9.56 20.07 -7.71
C TRP A 428 9.47 19.65 -6.25
N GLY A 429 9.99 18.46 -5.91
CA GLY A 429 10.08 17.93 -4.56
C GLY A 429 8.72 17.75 -3.89
N ALA A 430 8.61 18.17 -2.63
CA ALA A 430 7.39 18.04 -1.85
C ALA A 430 6.20 18.79 -2.47
N ALA A 431 6.41 19.95 -3.08
CA ALA A 431 5.38 20.72 -3.74
C ALA A 431 4.79 19.99 -4.95
N ALA A 432 5.62 19.37 -5.80
CA ALA A 432 5.17 18.58 -6.95
C ALA A 432 4.57 17.24 -6.55
N SER A 433 4.96 16.70 -5.39
CA SER A 433 4.41 15.44 -4.85
C SER A 433 3.06 15.62 -4.18
N ALA A 434 2.69 16.84 -3.79
CA ALA A 434 1.40 17.16 -3.21
C ALA A 434 0.28 17.09 -4.26
N GLY A 435 -0.95 16.83 -3.83
CA GLY A 435 -2.12 16.76 -4.71
C GLY A 435 -2.16 15.50 -5.58
N GLN A 436 -3.21 15.43 -6.40
CA GLN A 436 -3.43 14.31 -7.31
C GLN A 436 -2.71 14.55 -8.65
N PHE A 437 -2.56 13.49 -9.45
CA PHE A 437 -1.96 13.62 -10.78
C PHE A 437 -2.76 14.58 -11.68
N VAL A 438 -4.07 14.53 -11.60
CA VAL A 438 -4.97 15.37 -12.40
C VAL A 438 -4.74 16.88 -12.18
N ASP A 439 -4.43 17.30 -10.95
CA ASP A 439 -4.14 18.71 -10.64
C ASP A 439 -2.93 19.22 -11.43
N TRP A 440 -1.93 18.35 -11.61
CA TRP A 440 -0.72 18.67 -12.36
C TRP A 440 -0.91 18.54 -13.86
N ALA A 441 -1.69 17.55 -14.32
CA ALA A 441 -2.06 17.40 -15.72
C ALA A 441 -2.85 18.62 -16.24
N ASN A 442 -3.76 19.16 -15.43
CA ASN A 442 -4.54 20.36 -15.79
C ASN A 442 -3.65 21.62 -15.86
N ARG A 443 -2.64 21.73 -14.99
CA ARG A 443 -1.69 22.87 -14.97
C ARG A 443 -0.64 22.80 -16.06
N ALA A 444 -0.38 21.64 -16.61
CA ALA A 444 0.61 21.46 -17.67
C ALA A 444 -0.02 21.64 -19.05
N ASP A 445 0.75 22.19 -19.97
CA ASP A 445 0.39 22.33 -21.38
C ASP A 445 0.91 21.17 -22.22
N ALA A 446 1.96 20.50 -21.74
CA ALA A 446 2.56 19.31 -22.34
C ALA A 446 3.14 18.39 -21.25
N MET A 447 3.42 17.13 -21.61
CA MET A 447 4.06 16.20 -20.69
C MET A 447 5.25 15.47 -21.34
N ILE A 448 6.29 15.20 -20.54
CA ILE A 448 7.31 14.18 -20.85
C ILE A 448 7.24 13.14 -19.74
N ALA A 449 7.11 11.87 -20.10
CA ALA A 449 6.97 10.80 -19.11
C ALA A 449 7.64 9.50 -19.58
N ASP A 450 7.97 8.66 -18.62
CA ASP A 450 8.37 7.28 -18.87
C ASP A 450 7.13 6.40 -19.01
N ILE A 451 7.28 5.16 -19.47
CA ILE A 451 6.20 4.17 -19.54
C ILE A 451 5.61 3.94 -18.15
N SER A 452 4.41 4.46 -17.94
CA SER A 452 3.65 4.37 -16.70
C SER A 452 2.16 4.69 -16.96
N SER A 453 1.30 4.48 -15.95
CA SER A 453 -0.14 4.76 -16.07
C SER A 453 -0.48 6.24 -16.24
N VAL A 454 0.43 7.16 -15.90
CA VAL A 454 0.19 8.60 -16.08
C VAL A 454 0.06 8.99 -17.55
N ILE A 455 0.62 8.19 -18.47
CA ILE A 455 0.48 8.42 -19.92
C ILE A 455 -0.99 8.27 -20.33
N SER A 456 -1.64 7.18 -19.91
CA SER A 456 -3.06 6.94 -20.21
C SER A 456 -3.95 8.02 -19.57
N ASP A 457 -3.61 8.47 -18.36
CA ASP A 457 -4.34 9.53 -17.68
C ASP A 457 -4.18 10.89 -18.39
N PHE A 458 -2.94 11.24 -18.80
CA PHE A 458 -2.66 12.48 -19.50
C PHE A 458 -3.24 12.49 -20.93
N LEU A 459 -3.28 11.33 -21.58
CA LEU A 459 -3.83 11.17 -22.93
C LEU A 459 -5.27 11.71 -23.05
N TYR A 460 -6.04 11.66 -21.93
CA TYR A 460 -7.40 12.21 -21.90
C TYR A 460 -7.43 13.71 -22.21
N SER A 461 -6.41 14.46 -21.81
CA SER A 461 -6.31 15.90 -22.02
C SER A 461 -6.13 16.31 -23.49
N GLU A 462 -5.77 15.39 -24.37
CA GLU A 462 -5.38 15.64 -25.77
C GLU A 462 -4.18 16.57 -25.94
N LYS A 463 -3.58 17.03 -24.85
CA LYS A 463 -2.34 17.84 -24.86
C LYS A 463 -1.17 17.03 -25.41
N PRO A 464 -0.18 17.67 -26.07
CA PRO A 464 1.00 16.98 -26.58
C PRO A 464 1.81 16.32 -25.46
N PHE A 465 2.34 15.13 -25.74
CA PHE A 465 3.23 14.46 -24.80
C PHE A 465 4.33 13.68 -25.51
N ALA A 466 5.43 13.50 -24.78
CA ALA A 466 6.54 12.66 -25.19
C ALA A 466 6.74 11.51 -24.20
N VAL A 467 7.19 10.38 -24.73
CA VAL A 467 7.52 9.16 -23.97
C VAL A 467 9.00 8.85 -24.14
N THR A 468 9.68 8.49 -23.06
CA THR A 468 11.10 8.09 -23.13
C THR A 468 11.24 6.61 -23.45
N ASP A 469 12.04 6.29 -24.46
CA ASP A 469 12.39 4.92 -24.86
C ASP A 469 13.79 4.56 -24.36
N MET A 470 13.85 4.16 -23.09
CA MET A 470 15.12 3.84 -22.43
C MET A 470 15.69 2.48 -22.85
N ASN A 471 14.87 1.60 -23.42
CA ASN A 471 15.26 0.23 -23.82
C ASN A 471 15.38 0.05 -25.35
N GLY A 472 14.89 1.01 -26.15
CA GLY A 472 14.99 1.00 -27.61
C GLY A 472 13.93 0.13 -28.32
N ASP A 473 12.86 -0.29 -27.65
CA ASP A 473 11.84 -1.20 -28.17
C ASP A 473 10.42 -0.63 -28.19
N LEU A 474 10.19 0.56 -27.63
CA LEU A 474 8.84 1.11 -27.40
C LEU A 474 8.04 1.36 -28.68
N VAL A 475 8.69 1.90 -29.72
CA VAL A 475 7.98 2.33 -30.95
C VAL A 475 7.27 1.17 -31.64
N SER A 476 7.88 -0.03 -31.59
CA SER A 476 7.31 -1.23 -32.18
C SER A 476 6.31 -1.94 -31.27
N ALA A 477 6.50 -1.84 -29.97
CA ALA A 477 5.79 -2.66 -28.99
C ALA A 477 4.54 -1.97 -28.42
N VAL A 478 4.50 -0.61 -28.34
CA VAL A 478 3.52 0.11 -27.52
C VAL A 478 2.67 1.09 -28.36
N PRO A 479 1.37 0.80 -28.59
CA PRO A 479 0.51 1.62 -29.47
C PRO A 479 0.35 3.09 -29.06
N VAL A 480 0.52 3.44 -27.78
CA VAL A 480 0.43 4.83 -27.32
C VAL A 480 1.48 5.74 -27.94
N THR A 481 2.61 5.17 -28.37
CA THR A 481 3.69 5.92 -29.05
C THR A 481 3.23 6.51 -30.39
N ARG A 482 2.17 6.01 -31.00
CA ARG A 482 1.59 6.60 -32.23
C ARG A 482 1.10 8.03 -32.00
N GLY A 483 0.58 8.34 -30.81
CA GLY A 483 0.10 9.67 -30.44
C GLY A 483 1.10 10.50 -29.65
N ALA A 484 2.33 9.98 -29.44
CA ALA A 484 3.36 10.60 -28.61
C ALA A 484 4.64 10.86 -29.42
N TYR A 485 5.42 11.85 -29.02
CA TYR A 485 6.81 11.97 -29.45
C TYR A 485 7.67 11.00 -28.66
N VAL A 486 8.70 10.43 -29.26
CA VAL A 486 9.56 9.44 -28.59
C VAL A 486 10.95 9.98 -28.40
N ILE A 487 11.38 10.11 -27.15
CA ILE A 487 12.75 10.48 -26.77
C ILE A 487 13.57 9.19 -26.63
N ARG A 488 14.66 9.10 -27.38
CA ARG A 488 15.59 7.97 -27.32
C ARG A 488 16.37 7.96 -26.00
N GLY A 489 16.70 6.76 -25.52
CA GLY A 489 17.44 6.58 -24.27
C GLY A 489 18.84 7.17 -24.23
N ASP A 490 19.46 7.39 -25.41
CA ASP A 490 20.74 8.10 -25.57
C ASP A 490 20.58 9.64 -25.59
N ALA A 491 19.36 10.14 -25.48
CA ALA A 491 19.00 11.56 -25.53
C ALA A 491 19.40 12.28 -26.84
N SER A 492 19.71 11.55 -27.93
CA SER A 492 20.22 12.14 -29.18
C SER A 492 19.21 13.05 -29.87
N ASN A 493 17.90 12.78 -29.73
CA ASN A 493 16.81 13.51 -30.40
C ASN A 493 16.00 14.42 -29.47
N VAL A 494 16.43 14.69 -28.25
CA VAL A 494 15.65 15.50 -27.28
C VAL A 494 15.30 16.88 -27.83
N ALA A 495 16.24 17.55 -28.50
CA ALA A 495 16.00 18.87 -29.06
C ALA A 495 14.85 18.87 -30.09
N GLU A 496 14.90 17.95 -31.05
CA GLU A 496 13.87 17.78 -32.09
C GLU A 496 12.50 17.43 -31.45
N VAL A 497 12.49 16.53 -30.48
CA VAL A 497 11.25 16.14 -29.80
C VAL A 497 10.64 17.31 -29.04
N VAL A 498 11.43 18.12 -28.35
CA VAL A 498 10.94 19.30 -27.62
C VAL A 498 10.45 20.39 -28.58
N ASP A 499 11.08 20.55 -29.76
CA ASP A 499 10.59 21.48 -30.81
C ASP A 499 9.20 21.07 -31.30
N ASN A 500 8.98 19.79 -31.59
CA ASN A 500 7.67 19.27 -32.00
C ASN A 500 6.65 19.33 -30.86
N LEU A 501 7.06 18.94 -29.65
CA LEU A 501 6.20 18.91 -28.46
C LEU A 501 5.63 20.28 -28.10
N LEU A 502 6.44 21.34 -28.23
CA LEU A 502 6.06 22.72 -27.88
C LEU A 502 5.68 23.59 -29.09
N GLY A 503 5.79 23.03 -30.29
CA GLY A 503 5.56 23.73 -31.55
C GLY A 503 4.20 23.42 -32.19
N ALA A 504 4.23 23.00 -33.46
CA ALA A 504 3.02 22.81 -34.28
C ALA A 504 2.18 21.58 -33.92
N ASP A 505 2.71 20.66 -33.12
CA ASP A 505 2.04 19.42 -32.67
C ASP A 505 1.33 18.63 -33.79
N PRO A 506 2.07 18.13 -34.80
CA PRO A 506 1.48 17.41 -35.92
C PRO A 506 0.77 16.08 -35.55
N LEU A 507 0.94 15.59 -34.32
CA LEU A 507 0.31 14.36 -33.83
C LEU A 507 -1.05 14.58 -33.15
N ALA A 508 -1.62 15.79 -33.11
CA ALA A 508 -2.85 16.08 -32.41
C ALA A 508 -4.02 15.20 -32.82
N ASP A 509 -4.24 15.02 -34.14
CA ASP A 509 -5.34 14.19 -34.66
C ASP A 509 -5.14 12.70 -34.37
N VAL A 510 -3.92 12.21 -34.56
CA VAL A 510 -3.57 10.83 -34.23
C VAL A 510 -3.76 10.57 -32.73
N ARG A 511 -3.41 11.55 -31.89
CA ARG A 511 -3.58 11.45 -30.43
C ARG A 511 -5.03 11.31 -30.02
N ARG A 512 -5.97 11.99 -30.68
CA ARG A 512 -7.41 11.81 -30.43
C ARG A 512 -7.89 10.39 -30.73
N ALA A 513 -7.42 9.80 -31.84
CA ALA A 513 -7.74 8.40 -32.15
C ALA A 513 -7.13 7.43 -31.14
N VAL A 514 -5.91 7.70 -30.68
CA VAL A 514 -5.24 6.90 -29.64
C VAL A 514 -5.98 7.06 -28.29
N LYS A 515 -6.47 8.23 -27.95
CA LYS A 515 -7.31 8.46 -26.76
C LYS A 515 -8.54 7.56 -26.76
N THR A 516 -9.32 7.54 -27.84
CA THR A 516 -10.49 6.66 -27.97
C THR A 516 -10.13 5.18 -27.83
N TYR A 517 -9.02 4.77 -28.43
CA TYR A 517 -8.54 3.38 -28.33
C TYR A 517 -8.15 2.98 -26.88
N TYR A 518 -7.52 3.91 -26.10
CA TYR A 518 -7.07 3.62 -24.74
C TYR A 518 -8.15 3.86 -23.69
N LEU A 519 -9.02 4.84 -23.86
CA LEU A 519 -9.94 5.32 -22.81
C LEU A 519 -11.42 5.12 -23.16
N GLY A 520 -11.72 4.52 -24.33
CA GLY A 520 -13.08 4.32 -24.81
C GLY A 520 -13.65 5.59 -25.47
N ASP A 521 -14.77 5.40 -26.15
CA ASP A 521 -15.52 6.47 -26.80
C ASP A 521 -16.72 6.84 -25.92
N PHE A 522 -16.48 7.70 -24.93
CA PHE A 522 -17.48 8.17 -23.99
C PHE A 522 -17.56 9.70 -24.03
N ALA A 523 -18.77 10.23 -23.80
CA ALA A 523 -18.95 11.66 -23.68
C ALA A 523 -18.09 12.23 -22.53
N ALA A 524 -17.51 13.41 -22.74
CA ALA A 524 -16.70 14.06 -21.69
C ALA A 524 -17.56 14.41 -20.48
N GLU A 525 -18.78 14.91 -20.71
CA GLU A 525 -19.76 15.14 -19.66
C GLU A 525 -20.30 13.81 -19.14
N GLY A 526 -20.12 13.55 -17.86
CA GLY A 526 -20.51 12.27 -17.24
C GLY A 526 -19.63 11.09 -17.64
N TYR A 527 -18.37 11.31 -17.96
CA TYR A 527 -17.45 10.25 -18.42
C TYR A 527 -17.41 9.05 -17.48
N ALA A 528 -17.50 9.24 -16.15
CA ALA A 528 -17.53 8.16 -15.18
C ALA A 528 -18.84 7.35 -15.18
N GLU A 529 -19.93 7.81 -15.84
CA GLU A 529 -21.23 7.10 -15.83
C GLU A 529 -21.17 5.72 -16.48
N ALA A 530 -20.28 5.52 -17.45
CA ALA A 530 -20.05 4.18 -18.03
C ALA A 530 -19.62 3.17 -16.96
N PHE A 531 -18.67 3.55 -16.12
CA PHE A 531 -18.25 2.73 -14.97
C PHE A 531 -19.36 2.56 -13.94
N LEU A 532 -20.03 3.65 -13.55
CA LEU A 532 -21.09 3.63 -12.53
C LEU A 532 -22.25 2.73 -12.96
N THR A 533 -22.66 2.83 -14.22
CA THR A 533 -23.71 1.99 -14.80
C THR A 533 -23.30 0.51 -14.81
N ALA A 534 -22.08 0.22 -15.26
CA ALA A 534 -21.55 -1.12 -15.29
C ALA A 534 -21.48 -1.73 -13.87
N ALA A 535 -20.99 -0.95 -12.90
CA ALA A 535 -20.90 -1.40 -11.51
C ALA A 535 -22.28 -1.65 -10.88
N ARG A 536 -23.27 -0.76 -11.12
CA ARG A 536 -24.66 -0.97 -10.67
C ARG A 536 -25.23 -2.25 -11.25
N GLN A 537 -25.05 -2.53 -12.54
CA GLN A 537 -25.53 -3.75 -13.19
C GLN A 537 -24.96 -5.02 -12.53
N VAL A 538 -23.68 -5.01 -12.17
CA VAL A 538 -23.06 -6.13 -11.45
C VAL A 538 -23.64 -6.28 -10.04
N ILE A 539 -23.86 -5.19 -9.33
CA ILE A 539 -24.41 -5.19 -7.96
C ILE A 539 -25.87 -5.66 -7.97
N ASP A 540 -26.66 -5.23 -8.97
CA ASP A 540 -28.09 -5.55 -9.08
C ASP A 540 -28.34 -6.95 -9.67
N ALA A 541 -27.30 -7.59 -10.22
CA ALA A 541 -27.41 -8.96 -10.72
C ALA A 541 -27.70 -9.96 -9.58
N PRO A 542 -28.57 -10.97 -9.80
CA PRO A 542 -28.81 -12.01 -8.82
C PRO A 542 -27.54 -12.82 -8.55
N ARG A 543 -27.41 -13.38 -7.35
CA ARG A 543 -26.32 -14.33 -7.07
C ARG A 543 -26.36 -15.50 -8.05
N ARG A 544 -25.21 -15.98 -8.50
CA ARG A 544 -25.12 -17.09 -9.47
C ARG A 544 -25.80 -18.37 -9.01
N HIS A 545 -25.85 -18.62 -7.71
CA HIS A 545 -26.53 -19.80 -7.14
C HIS A 545 -28.06 -19.69 -7.22
N GLU A 546 -28.63 -18.49 -7.30
CA GLU A 546 -30.07 -18.29 -7.50
C GLU A 546 -30.49 -18.63 -8.95
N LEU A 547 -29.56 -18.54 -9.91
CA LEU A 547 -29.76 -18.91 -11.30
C LEU A 547 -29.59 -20.41 -11.57
N SER A 548 -28.95 -21.16 -10.66
CA SER A 548 -28.64 -22.59 -10.80
C SER A 548 -29.54 -23.51 -10.00
N LYS A 549 -30.67 -23.03 -9.43
CA LYS A 549 -31.67 -23.93 -8.91
C LYS A 549 -32.19 -24.77 -10.06
N PRO A 550 -32.08 -26.11 -10.02
CA PRO A 550 -32.64 -26.94 -11.07
C PRO A 550 -34.11 -26.57 -11.22
N HIS A 551 -34.58 -26.38 -12.43
CA HIS A 551 -36.00 -26.35 -12.72
C HIS A 551 -36.61 -27.57 -12.05
N ASP A 552 -37.54 -27.39 -11.12
CA ASP A 552 -38.24 -28.48 -10.43
C ASP A 552 -38.83 -29.40 -11.52
N PRO A 553 -38.40 -30.66 -11.64
CA PRO A 553 -38.88 -31.54 -12.67
C PRO A 553 -40.38 -31.82 -12.54
N ALA A 554 -41.02 -31.39 -11.45
CA ALA A 554 -42.47 -31.47 -11.25
C ALA A 554 -43.29 -30.48 -12.09
N SER A 555 -42.64 -29.49 -12.78
CA SER A 555 -43.33 -28.53 -13.64
C SER A 555 -43.25 -28.83 -15.15
N ALA A 556 -42.69 -29.97 -15.54
CA ALA A 556 -42.69 -30.39 -16.95
C ALA A 556 -44.11 -30.88 -17.33
N PRO A 557 -44.76 -30.33 -18.39
CA PRO A 557 -46.03 -30.87 -18.85
C PRO A 557 -45.83 -32.33 -19.27
N ALA A 558 -46.65 -33.25 -18.71
CA ALA A 558 -46.61 -34.66 -19.07
C ALA A 558 -46.79 -34.81 -20.58
N VAL A 559 -45.71 -35.18 -21.26
CA VAL A 559 -45.78 -35.66 -22.66
C VAL A 559 -46.48 -37.00 -22.58
N ARG A 560 -47.76 -37.06 -22.96
CA ARG A 560 -48.45 -38.31 -23.21
C ARG A 560 -47.87 -38.96 -24.46
N CYS A 561 -47.35 -40.17 -24.31
CA CYS A 561 -47.10 -41.08 -25.43
C CYS A 561 -48.39 -41.51 -26.06
#